data_4fab89c6b830ac8ce08923c800d2fcbb
#
_entry.id   4fab89c6b830ac8ce08923c800d2fcbb
#
_cell.length_a   1.000
_cell.length_b   1.000
_cell.length_c   1.000
_cell.angle_alpha   90.00
_cell.angle_beta   90.00
_cell.angle_gamma   90.00
#
_symmetry.space_group_name_H-M   'P 1'
#
loop_
_entity.id
_entity.type
_entity.pdbx_description
1 polymer ?
#
loop_
_entity_poly.entity_id
_entity_poly.type
_entity_poly.pdbx_seq_one_letter_code
_entity_poly.pdbx_strand_id
1 'polypeptide(L)'
;MDLRYSVFSVNDHHPGLARTVPQLYQQVMRQCELAESLGYDTFFCAEHHFHEYGVVPDPAVMLSALVQRTKRIRLGSAISILTFHDPRRIAETYAMLDMMSGGRFVFGVGSGYLAHEFTGYDSQPAEKRDRFNENLGLVRRLLAGETLGWQGKFSKSEKAVLNVLPHEGRVPPIYVAVLAREAAFHVGKQENRIFTVPYASCKDFDDIGTMLAEYRKGRAEAGLPADDDDHVFTLHTHVARSDAEAQEQCKEAYDLYVDTRLYAKKHLYEDIIANGICLFGSVATVAAKMRRLRDMGVRHVATLQNFGALAPQLVESSMTLFAEEVMPKIS
;
A
#
# COMPACT_ATOMS: atom_id res chain seq x y z
N MET A 1 -14.57 0.85 16.65
CA MET A 1 -14.08 -0.13 15.65
C MET A 1 -12.70 -0.57 16.05
N ASP A 2 -12.43 -1.86 15.93
CA ASP A 2 -11.12 -2.42 16.25
C ASP A 2 -10.08 -2.01 15.21
N LEU A 3 -8.83 -1.87 15.62
CA LEU A 3 -7.72 -1.53 14.74
C LEU A 3 -7.41 -2.73 13.83
N ARG A 4 -7.31 -2.50 12.52
CA ARG A 4 -6.91 -3.52 11.54
C ARG A 4 -5.43 -3.47 11.27
N TYR A 5 -4.85 -4.63 11.03
CA TYR A 5 -3.42 -4.81 10.80
C TYR A 5 -3.20 -5.52 9.48
N SER A 6 -2.36 -4.97 8.64
CA SER A 6 -2.04 -5.51 7.32
C SER A 6 -0.54 -5.60 7.12
N VAL A 7 -0.14 -6.30 6.07
CA VAL A 7 1.26 -6.34 5.61
C VAL A 7 1.35 -5.61 4.27
N PHE A 8 2.40 -4.82 4.09
CA PHE A 8 2.73 -4.21 2.81
C PHE A 8 4.11 -4.65 2.36
N SER A 9 4.22 -5.20 1.16
CA SER A 9 5.48 -5.57 0.51
C SER A 9 5.81 -4.63 -0.63
N VAL A 10 6.96 -3.96 -0.54
CA VAL A 10 7.51 -3.13 -1.61
C VAL A 10 8.21 -3.95 -2.69
N ASN A 11 8.47 -5.22 -2.41
CA ASN A 11 9.16 -6.17 -3.30
C ASN A 11 10.54 -5.65 -3.76
N ASP A 12 11.28 -5.04 -2.83
CA ASP A 12 12.61 -4.51 -3.11
C ASP A 12 13.62 -5.61 -3.37
N HIS A 13 14.47 -5.40 -4.36
CA HIS A 13 15.54 -6.30 -4.75
C HIS A 13 16.87 -5.54 -4.83
N HIS A 14 17.93 -6.20 -4.45
CA HIS A 14 19.29 -5.64 -4.42
C HIS A 14 20.20 -6.57 -5.22
N PRO A 15 20.47 -6.29 -6.52
CA PRO A 15 21.21 -7.19 -7.41
C PRO A 15 22.62 -7.53 -6.94
N GLY A 16 23.24 -6.66 -6.13
CA GLY A 16 24.56 -6.90 -5.53
C GLY A 16 24.56 -7.91 -4.38
N LEU A 17 23.40 -8.39 -3.94
CA LEU A 17 23.25 -9.33 -2.84
C LEU A 17 22.83 -10.72 -3.35
N ALA A 18 23.02 -11.73 -2.50
CA ALA A 18 22.81 -13.13 -2.88
C ALA A 18 21.34 -13.51 -3.16
N ARG A 19 20.35 -12.74 -2.64
CA ARG A 19 18.93 -13.02 -2.84
C ARG A 19 18.52 -12.76 -4.29
N THR A 20 18.13 -13.79 -5.03
CA THR A 20 17.63 -13.68 -6.40
C THR A 20 16.16 -13.27 -6.46
N VAL A 21 15.68 -12.76 -7.62
CA VAL A 21 14.27 -12.41 -7.82
C VAL A 21 13.32 -13.60 -7.60
N PRO A 22 13.58 -14.82 -8.11
CA PRO A 22 12.74 -15.98 -7.80
C PRO A 22 12.67 -16.28 -6.30
N GLN A 23 13.78 -16.16 -5.58
CA GLN A 23 13.80 -16.34 -4.12
C GLN A 23 12.97 -15.28 -3.40
N LEU A 24 13.06 -14.01 -3.83
CA LEU A 24 12.23 -12.93 -3.29
C LEU A 24 10.73 -13.23 -3.50
N TYR A 25 10.33 -13.64 -4.71
CA TYR A 25 8.92 -13.98 -4.97
C TYR A 25 8.42 -15.12 -4.06
N GLN A 26 9.24 -16.18 -3.87
CA GLN A 26 8.87 -17.25 -2.94
C GLN A 26 8.77 -16.77 -1.49
N GLN A 27 9.65 -15.86 -1.06
CA GLN A 27 9.59 -15.25 0.27
C GLN A 27 8.33 -14.42 0.46
N VAL A 28 8.00 -13.56 -0.52
CA VAL A 28 6.78 -12.73 -0.49
C VAL A 28 5.52 -13.61 -0.40
N MET A 29 5.47 -14.70 -1.18
CA MET A 29 4.34 -15.64 -1.12
C MET A 29 4.23 -16.31 0.25
N ARG A 30 5.34 -16.78 0.84
CA ARG A 30 5.34 -17.35 2.21
C ARG A 30 4.93 -16.33 3.26
N GLN A 31 5.40 -15.09 3.15
CA GLN A 31 5.00 -14.02 4.07
C GLN A 31 3.50 -13.72 4.00
N CYS A 32 2.89 -13.82 2.82
CA CYS A 32 1.44 -13.69 2.68
C CYS A 32 0.69 -14.85 3.36
N GLU A 33 1.15 -16.10 3.18
CA GLU A 33 0.60 -17.28 3.86
C GLU A 33 0.75 -17.17 5.39
N LEU A 34 1.91 -16.72 5.86
CA LEU A 34 2.16 -16.46 7.27
C LEU A 34 1.23 -15.35 7.80
N ALA A 35 1.08 -14.25 7.07
CA ALA A 35 0.17 -13.16 7.44
C ALA A 35 -1.28 -13.66 7.59
N GLU A 36 -1.75 -14.53 6.69
CA GLU A 36 -3.06 -15.17 6.84
C GLU A 36 -3.15 -16.02 8.09
N SER A 37 -2.14 -16.83 8.39
CA SER A 37 -2.13 -17.69 9.57
C SER A 37 -2.11 -16.92 10.88
N LEU A 38 -1.47 -15.76 10.89
CA LEU A 38 -1.33 -14.84 12.03
C LEU A 38 -2.52 -13.88 12.17
N GLY A 39 -3.50 -13.92 11.27
CA GLY A 39 -4.70 -13.09 11.36
C GLY A 39 -4.56 -11.64 10.91
N TYR A 40 -3.58 -11.33 10.07
CA TYR A 40 -3.54 -10.04 9.39
C TYR A 40 -4.73 -9.89 8.43
N ASP A 41 -5.21 -8.67 8.27
CA ASP A 41 -6.41 -8.33 7.48
C ASP A 41 -6.15 -8.36 5.97
N THR A 42 -5.09 -7.69 5.50
CA THR A 42 -4.79 -7.54 4.06
C THR A 42 -3.28 -7.70 3.81
N PHE A 43 -2.93 -8.33 2.70
CA PHE A 43 -1.57 -8.32 2.17
C PHE A 43 -1.52 -7.41 0.93
N PHE A 44 -0.74 -6.35 1.00
CA PHE A 44 -0.58 -5.37 -0.07
C PHE A 44 0.73 -5.58 -0.83
N CYS A 45 0.68 -5.43 -2.16
CA CYS A 45 1.81 -5.57 -3.07
C CYS A 45 2.01 -4.29 -3.89
N ALA A 46 3.23 -3.75 -3.90
CA ALA A 46 3.59 -2.55 -4.67
C ALA A 46 3.80 -2.84 -6.14
N GLU A 47 3.57 -1.81 -7.00
CA GLU A 47 3.92 -1.76 -8.41
C GLU A 47 5.11 -0.83 -8.61
N HIS A 48 6.16 -1.33 -9.28
CA HIS A 48 7.32 -0.54 -9.70
C HIS A 48 7.86 -1.03 -11.04
N HIS A 49 8.40 -0.10 -11.83
CA HIS A 49 8.88 -0.38 -13.17
C HIS A 49 10.31 0.09 -13.39
N PHE A 50 11.02 -0.61 -14.28
CA PHE A 50 12.32 -0.21 -14.85
C PHE A 50 13.41 0.11 -13.82
N HIS A 51 13.28 -0.42 -12.59
CA HIS A 51 14.30 -0.28 -11.56
C HIS A 51 14.35 -1.52 -10.65
N GLU A 52 15.53 -1.88 -10.25
CA GLU A 52 15.81 -3.14 -9.56
C GLU A 52 15.27 -3.23 -8.13
N TYR A 53 15.04 -2.11 -7.45
CA TYR A 53 14.49 -2.13 -6.09
C TYR A 53 13.00 -2.49 -6.02
N GLY A 54 12.29 -2.49 -7.13
CA GLY A 54 10.89 -2.85 -7.19
C GLY A 54 10.62 -3.80 -8.35
N VAL A 55 10.68 -5.11 -8.09
CA VAL A 55 10.65 -6.16 -9.13
C VAL A 55 9.28 -6.81 -9.31
N VAL A 56 8.21 -6.10 -9.00
CA VAL A 56 6.83 -6.49 -9.33
C VAL A 56 6.20 -5.41 -10.22
N PRO A 57 6.35 -5.55 -11.55
CA PRO A 57 5.81 -4.57 -12.49
C PRO A 57 4.29 -4.69 -12.68
N ASP A 58 3.70 -5.81 -12.30
CA ASP A 58 2.25 -6.02 -12.33
C ASP A 58 1.78 -6.71 -11.04
N PRO A 59 1.20 -5.95 -10.11
CA PRO A 59 0.69 -6.51 -8.86
C PRO A 59 -0.38 -7.59 -9.09
N ALA A 60 -1.20 -7.49 -10.15
CA ALA A 60 -2.26 -8.46 -10.40
C ALA A 60 -1.70 -9.86 -10.69
N VAL A 61 -0.52 -9.97 -11.30
CA VAL A 61 0.16 -11.26 -11.52
C VAL A 61 0.55 -11.88 -10.18
N MET A 62 1.20 -11.13 -9.29
CA MET A 62 1.59 -11.60 -7.95
C MET A 62 0.35 -11.94 -7.11
N LEU A 63 -0.63 -11.06 -7.08
CA LEU A 63 -1.87 -11.25 -6.31
C LEU A 63 -2.66 -12.46 -6.81
N SER A 64 -2.69 -12.75 -8.13
CA SER A 64 -3.34 -13.95 -8.67
C SER A 64 -2.67 -15.24 -8.18
N ALA A 65 -1.35 -15.27 -8.03
CA ALA A 65 -0.65 -16.39 -7.42
C ALA A 65 -1.02 -16.54 -5.93
N LEU A 66 -1.14 -15.43 -5.19
CA LEU A 66 -1.54 -15.40 -3.79
C LEU A 66 -2.99 -15.83 -3.56
N VAL A 67 -3.89 -15.55 -4.50
CA VAL A 67 -5.29 -16.03 -4.45
C VAL A 67 -5.35 -17.55 -4.29
N GLN A 68 -4.49 -18.29 -4.99
CA GLN A 68 -4.47 -19.75 -4.93
C GLN A 68 -3.87 -20.32 -3.63
N ARG A 69 -3.06 -19.53 -2.95
CA ARG A 69 -2.32 -19.92 -1.73
C ARG A 69 -3.01 -19.52 -0.43
N THR A 70 -4.02 -18.66 -0.51
CA THR A 70 -4.72 -18.07 0.64
C THR A 70 -6.24 -18.24 0.51
N LYS A 71 -6.97 -18.17 1.63
CA LYS A 71 -8.43 -18.38 1.66
C LYS A 71 -9.21 -17.24 2.32
N ARG A 72 -8.62 -16.47 3.21
CA ARG A 72 -9.29 -15.48 4.06
C ARG A 72 -8.70 -14.08 3.93
N ILE A 73 -7.36 -13.96 3.95
CA ILE A 73 -6.68 -12.66 3.90
C ILE A 73 -7.09 -11.90 2.64
N ARG A 74 -7.35 -10.61 2.78
CA ARG A 74 -7.58 -9.75 1.63
C ARG A 74 -6.27 -9.50 0.90
N LEU A 75 -6.35 -9.26 -0.39
CA LEU A 75 -5.20 -9.08 -1.28
C LEU A 75 -5.33 -7.71 -1.97
N GLY A 76 -4.33 -6.86 -1.81
CA GLY A 76 -4.41 -5.48 -2.28
C GLY A 76 -3.26 -5.08 -3.19
N SER A 77 -3.55 -4.32 -4.25
CA SER A 77 -2.53 -3.50 -4.90
C SER A 77 -2.21 -2.28 -4.01
N ALA A 78 -0.93 -1.91 -3.91
CA ALA A 78 -0.53 -0.71 -3.19
C ALA A 78 0.74 -0.11 -3.78
N ILE A 79 0.57 0.46 -4.96
CA ILE A 79 -0.65 0.81 -5.68
C ILE A 79 -0.59 0.24 -7.10
N SER A 80 -1.72 0.23 -7.83
CA SER A 80 -1.70 0.17 -9.29
C SER A 80 -1.58 1.58 -9.85
N ILE A 81 -0.59 1.81 -10.73
CA ILE A 81 -0.27 3.15 -11.25
C ILE A 81 -1.15 3.45 -12.48
N LEU A 82 -2.37 3.95 -12.25
CA LEU A 82 -3.35 4.14 -13.32
C LEU A 82 -2.88 5.06 -14.46
N THR A 83 -1.90 5.91 -14.22
CA THR A 83 -1.34 6.82 -15.23
C THR A 83 -0.70 6.10 -16.40
N PHE A 84 -0.15 4.91 -16.18
CA PHE A 84 0.60 4.16 -17.18
C PHE A 84 -0.24 3.13 -17.93
N HIS A 85 -1.48 2.91 -17.51
CA HIS A 85 -2.29 1.79 -17.99
C HIS A 85 -3.57 2.24 -18.74
N ASP A 86 -4.02 1.42 -19.66
CA ASP A 86 -5.35 1.56 -20.28
C ASP A 86 -6.43 1.23 -19.24
N PRO A 87 -7.40 2.13 -18.99
CA PRO A 87 -8.41 1.93 -17.95
C PRO A 87 -9.29 0.69 -18.19
N ARG A 88 -9.48 0.26 -19.46
CA ARG A 88 -10.23 -0.95 -19.80
C ARG A 88 -9.48 -2.19 -19.32
N ARG A 89 -8.17 -2.27 -19.63
CA ARG A 89 -7.34 -3.40 -19.19
C ARG A 89 -7.26 -3.50 -17.68
N ILE A 90 -7.12 -2.38 -17.00
CA ILE A 90 -7.12 -2.34 -15.53
C ILE A 90 -8.45 -2.86 -14.97
N ALA A 91 -9.57 -2.37 -15.51
CA ALA A 91 -10.89 -2.80 -15.04
C ALA A 91 -11.12 -4.31 -15.28
N GLU A 92 -10.79 -4.84 -16.47
CA GLU A 92 -10.86 -6.28 -16.77
C GLU A 92 -9.99 -7.12 -15.84
N THR A 93 -8.72 -6.73 -15.69
CA THR A 93 -7.73 -7.47 -14.89
C THR A 93 -8.18 -7.56 -13.42
N TYR A 94 -8.57 -6.44 -12.82
CA TYR A 94 -8.93 -6.42 -11.41
C TYR A 94 -10.35 -6.93 -11.12
N ALA A 95 -11.29 -6.84 -12.08
CA ALA A 95 -12.57 -7.54 -11.97
C ALA A 95 -12.37 -9.06 -11.96
N MET A 96 -11.50 -9.58 -12.83
CA MET A 96 -11.16 -11.00 -12.87
C MET A 96 -10.44 -11.44 -11.60
N LEU A 97 -9.49 -10.65 -11.08
CA LEU A 97 -8.79 -10.93 -9.82
C LEU A 97 -9.77 -10.96 -8.63
N ASP A 98 -10.69 -10.01 -8.56
CA ASP A 98 -11.69 -9.97 -7.50
C ASP A 98 -12.62 -11.19 -7.55
N MET A 99 -13.08 -11.56 -8.74
CA MET A 99 -13.88 -12.77 -8.95
C MET A 99 -13.12 -14.04 -8.53
N MET A 100 -11.84 -14.18 -8.92
CA MET A 100 -11.01 -15.32 -8.57
C MET A 100 -10.74 -15.41 -7.06
N SER A 101 -10.65 -14.27 -6.40
CA SER A 101 -10.41 -14.19 -4.95
C SER A 101 -11.68 -14.39 -4.10
N GLY A 102 -12.87 -14.41 -4.71
CA GLY A 102 -14.15 -14.45 -4.01
C GLY A 102 -14.45 -13.15 -3.25
N GLY A 103 -14.13 -11.98 -3.86
CA GLY A 103 -14.39 -10.66 -3.29
C GLY A 103 -13.38 -10.21 -2.23
N ARG A 104 -12.21 -10.83 -2.17
CA ARG A 104 -11.13 -10.47 -1.22
C ARG A 104 -10.20 -9.38 -1.73
N PHE A 105 -10.39 -8.89 -2.95
CA PHE A 105 -9.51 -7.90 -3.54
C PHE A 105 -9.74 -6.50 -2.95
N VAL A 106 -8.65 -5.74 -2.78
CA VAL A 106 -8.61 -4.36 -2.32
C VAL A 106 -7.83 -3.54 -3.33
N PHE A 107 -8.43 -2.49 -3.85
CA PHE A 107 -7.87 -1.75 -4.97
C PHE A 107 -7.18 -0.47 -4.53
N GLY A 108 -5.89 -0.54 -4.27
CA GLY A 108 -5.03 0.64 -4.09
C GLY A 108 -4.57 1.18 -5.44
N VAL A 109 -4.77 2.47 -5.66
CA VAL A 109 -4.48 3.17 -6.93
C VAL A 109 -3.67 4.44 -6.70
N GLY A 110 -2.92 4.87 -7.71
CA GLY A 110 -2.13 6.10 -7.63
C GLY A 110 -1.70 6.63 -8.98
N SER A 111 -1.15 7.84 -8.97
CA SER A 111 -0.72 8.55 -10.18
C SER A 111 0.75 8.34 -10.55
N GLY A 112 1.51 7.57 -9.76
CA GLY A 112 2.96 7.47 -9.91
C GLY A 112 3.73 8.71 -9.44
N TYR A 113 5.02 8.55 -9.19
CA TYR A 113 5.89 9.65 -8.70
C TYR A 113 7.34 9.53 -9.15
N LEU A 114 7.78 8.39 -9.67
CA LEU A 114 9.18 8.13 -10.02
C LEU A 114 9.46 8.54 -11.46
N ALA A 115 10.40 9.47 -11.65
CA ALA A 115 10.68 10.07 -12.96
C ALA A 115 11.07 9.04 -14.03
N HIS A 116 11.85 8.00 -13.68
CA HIS A 116 12.24 6.95 -14.62
C HIS A 116 11.08 6.10 -15.12
N GLU A 117 10.02 5.89 -14.29
CA GLU A 117 8.82 5.17 -14.71
C GLU A 117 8.05 5.98 -15.77
N PHE A 118 7.93 7.31 -15.57
CA PHE A 118 7.35 8.19 -16.58
C PHE A 118 8.13 8.16 -17.89
N THR A 119 9.47 8.20 -17.82
CA THR A 119 10.33 8.09 -19.00
C THR A 119 10.14 6.74 -19.70
N GLY A 120 10.12 5.64 -18.93
CA GLY A 120 9.98 4.30 -19.49
C GLY A 120 8.64 4.05 -20.19
N TYR A 121 7.57 4.73 -19.75
CA TYR A 121 6.25 4.67 -20.38
C TYR A 121 5.98 5.81 -21.36
N ASP A 122 6.96 6.65 -21.70
CA ASP A 122 6.79 7.84 -22.53
C ASP A 122 5.57 8.70 -22.10
N SER A 123 5.41 8.82 -20.76
CA SER A 123 4.31 9.55 -20.15
C SER A 123 4.81 10.86 -19.52
N GLN A 124 4.03 11.95 -19.68
CA GLN A 124 4.44 13.25 -19.17
C GLN A 124 4.08 13.41 -17.68
N PRO A 125 5.05 13.66 -16.79
CA PRO A 125 4.77 13.86 -15.36
C PRO A 125 3.78 14.99 -15.07
N ALA A 126 3.73 16.03 -15.90
CA ALA A 126 2.79 17.14 -15.78
C ALA A 126 1.33 16.72 -15.97
N GLU A 127 1.07 15.65 -16.73
CA GLU A 127 -0.26 15.14 -17.01
C GLU A 127 -0.75 14.09 -15.99
N LYS A 128 0.11 13.66 -15.07
CA LYS A 128 -0.16 12.49 -14.22
C LYS A 128 -1.48 12.58 -13.46
N ARG A 129 -1.83 13.76 -12.95
CA ARG A 129 -3.07 13.97 -12.18
C ARG A 129 -4.31 13.88 -13.07
N ASP A 130 -4.25 14.50 -14.23
CA ASP A 130 -5.37 14.48 -15.19
C ASP A 130 -5.61 13.06 -15.71
N ARG A 131 -4.54 12.36 -16.10
CA ARG A 131 -4.61 10.95 -16.52
C ARG A 131 -5.15 10.04 -15.43
N PHE A 132 -4.65 10.20 -14.21
CA PHE A 132 -5.12 9.44 -13.07
C PHE A 132 -6.61 9.65 -12.82
N ASN A 133 -7.08 10.91 -12.81
CA ASN A 133 -8.48 11.22 -12.56
C ASN A 133 -9.40 10.69 -13.67
N GLU A 134 -9.02 10.86 -14.96
CA GLU A 134 -9.76 10.30 -16.08
C GLU A 134 -9.85 8.78 -15.96
N ASN A 135 -8.71 8.11 -15.79
CA ASN A 135 -8.64 6.66 -15.72
C ASN A 135 -9.39 6.09 -14.49
N LEU A 136 -9.26 6.70 -13.32
CA LEU A 136 -9.98 6.27 -12.12
C LEU A 136 -11.49 6.37 -12.30
N GLY A 137 -11.97 7.47 -12.90
CA GLY A 137 -13.38 7.65 -13.22
C GLY A 137 -13.92 6.57 -14.15
N LEU A 138 -13.18 6.26 -15.21
CA LEU A 138 -13.53 5.20 -16.17
C LEU A 138 -13.50 3.82 -15.54
N VAL A 139 -12.45 3.49 -14.81
CA VAL A 139 -12.29 2.19 -14.13
C VAL A 139 -13.45 1.94 -13.15
N ARG A 140 -13.83 2.93 -12.35
CA ARG A 140 -14.96 2.79 -11.41
C ARG A 140 -16.25 2.43 -12.11
N ARG A 141 -16.58 3.16 -13.18
CA ARG A 141 -17.82 2.98 -13.94
C ARG A 141 -17.84 1.63 -14.66
N LEU A 142 -16.69 1.21 -15.22
CA LEU A 142 -16.56 -0.11 -15.82
C LEU A 142 -16.73 -1.23 -14.77
N LEU A 143 -16.08 -1.13 -13.62
CA LEU A 143 -16.22 -2.10 -12.53
C LEU A 143 -17.65 -2.15 -11.97
N ALA A 144 -18.40 -1.03 -12.04
CA ALA A 144 -19.83 -0.99 -11.69
C ALA A 144 -20.75 -1.61 -12.75
N GLY A 145 -20.19 -2.12 -13.86
CA GLY A 145 -20.94 -2.79 -14.93
C GLY A 145 -21.60 -1.85 -15.95
N GLU A 146 -21.20 -0.56 -15.96
CA GLU A 146 -21.75 0.37 -16.93
C GLU A 146 -21.26 0.07 -18.36
N THR A 147 -22.14 0.27 -19.31
CA THR A 147 -21.75 0.34 -20.73
C THR A 147 -21.37 1.77 -21.06
N LEU A 148 -20.09 2.02 -21.39
CA LEU A 148 -19.54 3.36 -21.57
C LEU A 148 -19.13 3.62 -23.01
N GLY A 149 -19.53 4.79 -23.54
CA GLY A 149 -18.82 5.49 -24.60
C GLY A 149 -18.22 6.77 -24.03
N TRP A 150 -16.99 7.12 -24.42
CA TRP A 150 -16.35 8.35 -23.97
C TRP A 150 -15.36 8.93 -24.96
N GLN A 151 -15.18 10.23 -24.86
CA GLN A 151 -14.18 11.00 -25.56
C GLN A 151 -13.39 11.80 -24.50
N GLY A 152 -12.36 11.18 -23.95
CA GLY A 152 -11.49 11.80 -22.94
C GLY A 152 -10.30 12.56 -23.54
N LYS A 153 -9.50 13.16 -22.69
CA LYS A 153 -8.24 13.80 -23.08
C LYS A 153 -7.18 12.75 -23.45
N PHE A 154 -7.16 11.61 -22.76
CA PHE A 154 -6.10 10.61 -22.87
C PHE A 154 -6.56 9.30 -23.49
N SER A 155 -7.85 9.01 -23.45
CA SER A 155 -8.41 7.81 -24.05
C SER A 155 -9.79 8.05 -24.63
N LYS A 156 -10.20 7.17 -25.56
CA LYS A 156 -11.54 7.21 -26.16
C LYS A 156 -12.06 5.81 -26.44
N SER A 157 -13.37 5.67 -26.44
CA SER A 157 -14.06 4.46 -26.89
C SER A 157 -15.47 4.80 -27.36
N GLU A 158 -15.94 4.16 -28.43
CA GLU A 158 -17.34 4.26 -28.83
C GLU A 158 -18.24 3.47 -27.88
N LYS A 159 -17.75 2.31 -27.44
CA LYS A 159 -18.48 1.43 -26.51
C LYS A 159 -17.49 0.49 -25.81
N ALA A 160 -17.58 0.42 -24.50
CA ALA A 160 -16.92 -0.58 -23.68
C ALA A 160 -17.87 -1.07 -22.57
N VAL A 161 -17.83 -2.36 -22.30
CA VAL A 161 -18.55 -3.01 -21.21
C VAL A 161 -17.72 -4.22 -20.77
N LEU A 162 -17.58 -4.45 -19.46
CA LEU A 162 -16.87 -5.61 -18.98
C LEU A 162 -17.71 -6.88 -19.19
N ASN A 163 -17.07 -7.94 -19.67
CA ASN A 163 -17.68 -9.27 -19.77
C ASN A 163 -17.56 -10.07 -18.46
N VAL A 164 -16.68 -9.65 -17.54
CA VAL A 164 -16.54 -10.18 -16.20
C VAL A 164 -16.63 -9.01 -15.21
N LEU A 165 -17.62 -9.05 -14.34
CA LEU A 165 -17.78 -8.07 -13.27
C LEU A 165 -17.07 -8.54 -11.99
N PRO A 166 -16.78 -7.63 -11.05
CA PRO A 166 -16.31 -8.00 -9.72
C PRO A 166 -17.28 -8.93 -9.00
N HIS A 167 -16.79 -9.62 -7.97
CA HIS A 167 -17.57 -10.56 -7.18
C HIS A 167 -18.87 -9.93 -6.65
N GLU A 168 -19.98 -10.62 -6.85
CA GLU A 168 -21.34 -10.15 -6.52
C GLU A 168 -21.71 -8.77 -7.13
N GLY A 169 -21.02 -8.34 -8.20
CA GLY A 169 -21.26 -7.04 -8.84
C GLY A 169 -20.87 -5.83 -8.00
N ARG A 170 -20.05 -6.01 -6.96
CA ARG A 170 -19.61 -4.92 -6.06
C ARG A 170 -18.24 -4.40 -6.46
N VAL A 171 -18.14 -3.09 -6.67
CA VAL A 171 -16.83 -2.46 -6.90
C VAL A 171 -15.94 -2.68 -5.67
N PRO A 172 -14.72 -3.24 -5.84
CA PRO A 172 -13.78 -3.42 -4.73
C PRO A 172 -13.49 -2.10 -3.99
N PRO A 173 -13.20 -2.12 -2.68
CA PRO A 173 -12.81 -0.92 -1.95
C PRO A 173 -11.61 -0.24 -2.59
N ILE A 174 -11.73 1.06 -2.91
CA ILE A 174 -10.68 1.83 -3.59
C ILE A 174 -9.95 2.72 -2.58
N TYR A 175 -8.62 2.61 -2.58
CA TYR A 175 -7.71 3.44 -1.79
C TYR A 175 -6.82 4.24 -2.72
N VAL A 176 -6.71 5.55 -2.50
CA VAL A 176 -5.87 6.44 -3.31
C VAL A 176 -4.58 6.75 -2.56
N ALA A 177 -3.44 6.57 -3.24
CA ALA A 177 -2.14 6.89 -2.67
C ALA A 177 -1.98 8.40 -2.43
N VAL A 178 -1.58 8.75 -1.22
CA VAL A 178 -1.36 10.12 -0.77
C VAL A 178 0.07 10.26 -0.25
N LEU A 179 0.85 11.17 -0.85
CA LEU A 179 2.23 11.49 -0.46
C LEU A 179 2.37 12.92 0.09
N ALA A 180 1.26 13.64 0.24
CA ALA A 180 1.25 14.99 0.80
C ALA A 180 -0.06 15.24 1.54
N ARG A 181 -0.01 16.05 2.61
CA ARG A 181 -1.17 16.38 3.44
C ARG A 181 -2.31 17.01 2.65
N GLU A 182 -1.99 17.93 1.76
CA GLU A 182 -2.96 18.63 0.91
C GLU A 182 -3.72 17.65 -0.01
N ALA A 183 -3.07 16.58 -0.45
CA ALA A 183 -3.72 15.54 -1.25
C ALA A 183 -4.78 14.78 -0.46
N ALA A 184 -4.62 14.61 0.85
CA ALA A 184 -5.60 13.95 1.72
C ALA A 184 -6.94 14.67 1.71
N PHE A 185 -6.94 16.01 1.76
CA PHE A 185 -8.15 16.83 1.65
C PHE A 185 -8.92 16.55 0.35
N HIS A 186 -8.22 16.55 -0.79
CA HIS A 186 -8.84 16.31 -2.09
C HIS A 186 -9.37 14.87 -2.24
N VAL A 187 -8.67 13.90 -1.68
CA VAL A 187 -9.11 12.49 -1.67
C VAL A 187 -10.38 12.34 -0.83
N GLY A 188 -10.46 13.04 0.31
CA GLY A 188 -11.65 13.08 1.16
C GLY A 188 -12.88 13.64 0.44
N LYS A 189 -12.70 14.71 -0.34
CA LYS A 189 -13.79 15.31 -1.16
C LYS A 189 -14.35 14.36 -2.24
N GLN A 190 -13.58 13.38 -2.68
CA GLN A 190 -13.92 12.46 -3.76
C GLN A 190 -14.44 11.10 -3.27
N GLU A 191 -14.79 10.98 -1.99
CA GLU A 191 -15.23 9.69 -1.40
C GLU A 191 -14.22 8.55 -1.50
N ASN A 192 -12.94 8.86 -1.67
CA ASN A 192 -11.90 7.86 -1.71
C ASN A 192 -11.29 7.64 -0.33
N ARG A 193 -10.79 6.44 -0.06
CA ARG A 193 -9.96 6.14 1.11
C ARG A 193 -8.51 6.50 0.84
N ILE A 194 -7.75 6.76 1.90
CA ILE A 194 -6.32 7.02 1.79
C ILE A 194 -5.52 5.72 1.93
N PHE A 195 -4.49 5.58 1.10
CA PHE A 195 -3.33 4.73 1.35
C PHE A 195 -2.08 5.62 1.41
N THR A 196 -1.34 5.59 2.51
CA THR A 196 -0.16 6.44 2.65
C THR A 196 0.99 5.73 3.34
N VAL A 197 2.21 6.18 3.02
CA VAL A 197 3.44 5.78 3.69
C VAL A 197 3.98 7.02 4.41
N PRO A 198 3.80 7.14 5.74
CA PRO A 198 4.21 8.30 6.54
C PRO A 198 5.68 8.70 6.33
N TYR A 199 6.57 7.75 6.11
CA TYR A 199 7.96 8.04 5.71
C TYR A 199 8.06 9.09 4.59
N ALA A 200 7.19 9.03 3.59
CA ALA A 200 7.21 9.92 2.42
C ALA A 200 6.26 11.11 2.55
N SER A 201 5.28 11.05 3.46
CA SER A 201 4.17 12.00 3.52
C SER A 201 4.11 12.85 4.80
N CYS A 202 4.80 12.43 5.86
CA CYS A 202 4.78 13.08 7.18
C CYS A 202 6.18 13.57 7.56
N LYS A 203 6.27 14.61 8.40
CA LYS A 203 7.54 15.12 8.95
C LYS A 203 7.91 14.39 10.23
N ASP A 204 6.91 14.08 11.04
CA ASP A 204 7.02 13.39 12.30
C ASP A 204 5.76 12.55 12.56
N PHE A 205 5.73 11.86 13.68
CA PHE A 205 4.65 10.95 14.04
C PHE A 205 3.28 11.65 14.22
N ASP A 206 3.27 12.90 14.69
CA ASP A 206 2.02 13.64 14.94
C ASP A 206 1.37 14.16 13.65
N ASP A 207 2.15 14.33 12.59
CA ASP A 207 1.63 14.67 11.25
C ASP A 207 0.63 13.63 10.72
N ILE A 208 0.67 12.39 11.21
CA ILE A 208 -0.33 11.35 10.88
C ILE A 208 -1.74 11.79 11.28
N GLY A 209 -1.88 12.31 12.50
CA GLY A 209 -3.16 12.88 12.97
C GLY A 209 -3.59 14.10 12.17
N THR A 210 -2.64 14.94 11.78
CA THR A 210 -2.89 16.11 10.93
C THR A 210 -3.39 15.71 9.55
N MET A 211 -2.84 14.66 8.94
CA MET A 211 -3.30 14.14 7.65
C MET A 211 -4.75 13.62 7.73
N LEU A 212 -5.10 12.92 8.80
CA LEU A 212 -6.48 12.48 9.03
C LEU A 212 -7.44 13.67 9.19
N ALA A 213 -7.02 14.71 9.90
CA ALA A 213 -7.83 15.92 10.06
C ALA A 213 -8.08 16.62 8.70
N GLU A 214 -7.09 16.74 7.84
CA GLU A 214 -7.26 17.31 6.50
C GLU A 214 -8.17 16.45 5.62
N TYR A 215 -8.07 15.13 5.70
CA TYR A 215 -9.00 14.23 5.02
C TYR A 215 -10.46 14.45 5.47
N ARG A 216 -10.71 14.45 6.79
CA ARG A 216 -12.05 14.68 7.37
C ARG A 216 -12.62 16.04 6.98
N LYS A 217 -11.76 17.07 6.93
CA LYS A 217 -12.15 18.40 6.44
C LYS A 217 -12.61 18.37 4.98
N GLY A 218 -11.91 17.61 4.11
CA GLY A 218 -12.33 17.42 2.73
C GLY A 218 -13.69 16.74 2.62
N ARG A 219 -13.96 15.71 3.41
CA ARG A 219 -15.28 15.05 3.47
C ARG A 219 -16.37 16.00 3.94
N ALA A 220 -16.12 16.73 5.00
CA ALA A 220 -17.10 17.71 5.53
C ALA A 220 -17.46 18.78 4.50
N GLU A 221 -16.48 19.30 3.74
CA GLU A 221 -16.72 20.26 2.68
C GLU A 221 -17.56 19.69 1.53
N ALA A 222 -17.45 18.39 1.28
CA ALA A 222 -18.27 17.68 0.29
C ALA A 222 -19.64 17.20 0.83
N GLY A 223 -19.95 17.47 2.10
CA GLY A 223 -21.18 16.99 2.73
C GLY A 223 -21.20 15.47 2.99
N LEU A 224 -20.04 14.84 3.02
CA LEU A 224 -19.89 13.39 3.23
C LEU A 224 -19.76 13.09 4.73
N PRO A 225 -20.19 11.90 5.21
CA PRO A 225 -19.98 11.47 6.59
C PRO A 225 -18.51 11.48 6.98
N ALA A 226 -18.20 11.92 8.20
CA ALA A 226 -16.84 12.02 8.71
C ALA A 226 -16.23 10.68 9.18
N ASP A 227 -17.05 9.66 9.28
CA ASP A 227 -16.81 8.39 10.00
C ASP A 227 -16.27 7.24 9.14
N ASP A 228 -15.94 7.49 7.87
CA ASP A 228 -15.22 6.48 7.04
C ASP A 228 -13.72 6.52 7.37
N ASP A 229 -13.34 5.86 8.44
CA ASP A 229 -11.98 5.86 8.99
C ASP A 229 -11.13 4.67 8.47
N ASP A 230 -11.54 3.99 7.41
CA ASP A 230 -10.78 2.91 6.80
C ASP A 230 -9.65 3.44 5.90
N HIS A 231 -8.65 4.07 6.51
CA HIS A 231 -7.45 4.60 5.85
C HIS A 231 -6.25 3.78 6.22
N VAL A 232 -5.40 3.44 5.25
CA VAL A 232 -4.20 2.64 5.47
C VAL A 232 -3.00 3.56 5.67
N PHE A 233 -2.40 3.47 6.86
CA PHE A 233 -1.10 4.06 7.18
C PHE A 233 -0.04 2.97 7.22
N THR A 234 0.93 3.05 6.31
CA THR A 234 2.00 2.05 6.20
C THR A 234 3.26 2.52 6.90
N LEU A 235 3.72 1.77 7.89
CA LEU A 235 4.93 2.09 8.64
C LEU A 235 5.98 0.97 8.51
N HIS A 236 7.24 1.36 8.31
CA HIS A 236 8.35 0.42 8.44
C HIS A 236 8.34 -0.19 9.83
N THR A 237 8.38 -1.51 9.88
CA THR A 237 8.13 -2.26 11.12
C THR A 237 9.18 -3.34 11.30
N HIS A 238 9.80 -3.39 12.49
CA HIS A 238 10.61 -4.50 12.93
C HIS A 238 10.50 -4.66 14.45
N VAL A 239 9.94 -5.77 14.87
CA VAL A 239 9.72 -6.08 16.29
C VAL A 239 10.71 -7.14 16.71
N ALA A 240 11.42 -6.88 17.83
CA ALA A 240 12.33 -7.82 18.45
C ALA A 240 12.07 -7.89 19.97
N ARG A 241 12.88 -8.64 20.71
CA ARG A 241 12.70 -8.78 22.17
C ARG A 241 13.15 -7.55 22.95
N SER A 242 14.05 -6.75 22.37
CA SER A 242 14.49 -5.47 22.93
C SER A 242 14.69 -4.43 21.83
N ASP A 243 14.74 -3.14 22.21
CA ASP A 243 15.00 -2.04 21.28
C ASP A 243 16.42 -2.15 20.68
N ALA A 244 17.39 -2.58 21.48
CA ALA A 244 18.77 -2.79 21.03
C ALA A 244 18.86 -3.94 20.00
N GLU A 245 18.17 -5.05 20.24
CA GLU A 245 18.11 -6.16 19.31
C GLU A 245 17.40 -5.75 17.99
N ALA A 246 16.33 -5.00 18.06
CA ALA A 246 15.66 -4.48 16.86
C ALA A 246 16.60 -3.61 16.04
N GLN A 247 17.35 -2.72 16.68
CA GLN A 247 18.36 -1.89 16.00
C GLN A 247 19.45 -2.74 15.36
N GLU A 248 20.02 -3.68 16.06
CA GLU A 248 21.05 -4.59 15.55
C GLU A 248 20.57 -5.35 14.32
N GLN A 249 19.34 -5.84 14.35
CA GLN A 249 18.78 -6.67 13.28
C GLN A 249 18.39 -5.88 12.03
N CYS A 250 17.87 -4.65 12.17
CA CYS A 250 17.23 -3.97 11.03
C CYS A 250 17.90 -2.68 10.55
N LYS A 251 18.83 -2.08 11.31
CA LYS A 251 19.42 -0.77 10.96
C LYS A 251 20.10 -0.80 9.58
N GLU A 252 21.03 -1.73 9.36
CA GLU A 252 21.77 -1.80 8.10
C GLU A 252 20.85 -2.08 6.91
N ALA A 253 19.87 -2.99 7.09
CA ALA A 253 18.88 -3.29 6.07
C ALA A 253 17.99 -2.09 5.75
N TYR A 254 17.59 -1.33 6.77
CA TYR A 254 16.79 -0.13 6.58
C TYR A 254 17.59 0.97 5.85
N ASP A 255 18.83 1.21 6.25
CA ASP A 255 19.70 2.20 5.61
C ASP A 255 19.95 1.82 4.13
N LEU A 256 20.20 0.53 3.83
CA LEU A 256 20.30 0.03 2.46
C LEU A 256 19.01 0.27 1.66
N TYR A 257 17.85 -0.01 2.26
CA TYR A 257 16.56 0.27 1.63
C TYR A 257 16.39 1.75 1.28
N VAL A 258 16.73 2.64 2.20
CA VAL A 258 16.64 4.10 1.99
C VAL A 258 17.62 4.56 0.92
N ASP A 259 18.86 4.05 0.93
CA ASP A 259 19.90 4.46 -0.03
C ASP A 259 19.56 4.08 -1.47
N THR A 260 18.87 2.97 -1.68
CA THR A 260 18.44 2.52 -3.01
C THR A 260 17.13 3.19 -3.48
N ARG A 261 16.42 3.91 -2.61
CA ARG A 261 15.20 4.63 -2.99
C ARG A 261 15.53 5.93 -3.73
N LEU A 262 14.73 6.20 -4.77
CA LEU A 262 14.83 7.43 -5.58
C LEU A 262 13.95 8.55 -5.01
N TYR A 263 13.79 8.60 -3.70
CA TYR A 263 13.10 9.70 -3.03
C TYR A 263 13.98 10.94 -2.94
N ALA A 264 13.35 12.11 -3.04
CA ALA A 264 14.05 13.40 -2.87
C ALA A 264 14.58 13.60 -1.44
N LYS A 265 13.94 12.97 -0.44
CA LYS A 265 14.37 12.98 0.96
C LYS A 265 14.71 11.57 1.40
N LYS A 266 15.90 11.42 1.96
CA LYS A 266 16.34 10.18 2.59
C LYS A 266 16.31 10.37 4.12
N HIS A 267 15.61 9.52 4.83
CA HIS A 267 15.62 9.44 6.28
C HIS A 267 16.27 8.11 6.67
N LEU A 268 17.55 8.17 7.02
CA LEU A 268 18.28 7.00 7.52
C LEU A 268 17.72 6.54 8.87
N TYR A 269 18.22 5.44 9.38
CA TYR A 269 17.69 4.81 10.60
C TYR A 269 17.60 5.79 11.78
N GLU A 270 18.64 6.58 12.04
CA GLU A 270 18.63 7.55 13.15
C GLU A 270 17.57 8.64 12.98
N ASP A 271 17.36 9.09 11.73
CA ASP A 271 16.34 10.09 11.42
C ASP A 271 14.93 9.56 11.65
N ILE A 272 14.64 8.31 11.20
CA ILE A 272 13.30 7.74 11.34
C ILE A 272 12.98 7.37 12.78
N ILE A 273 14.00 7.04 13.58
CA ILE A 273 13.85 6.86 15.02
C ILE A 273 13.56 8.20 15.69
N ALA A 274 14.32 9.25 15.35
CA ALA A 274 14.17 10.58 15.94
C ALA A 274 12.81 11.21 15.66
N ASN A 275 12.31 11.11 14.43
CA ASN A 275 10.99 11.63 14.06
C ASN A 275 9.83 10.68 14.40
N GLY A 276 10.13 9.45 14.81
CA GLY A 276 9.19 8.46 15.32
C GLY A 276 8.36 7.72 14.27
N ILE A 277 8.54 7.98 12.96
CA ILE A 277 7.69 7.49 11.87
C ILE A 277 8.00 6.02 11.50
N CYS A 278 8.26 5.19 12.48
CA CYS A 278 8.49 3.76 12.32
C CYS A 278 7.96 2.96 13.51
N LEU A 279 7.80 1.68 13.34
CA LEU A 279 7.45 0.70 14.36
C LEU A 279 8.65 -0.23 14.60
N PHE A 280 9.82 0.37 14.93
CA PHE A 280 11.02 -0.36 15.29
C PHE A 280 11.17 -0.42 16.80
N GLY A 281 11.49 -1.60 17.34
CA GLY A 281 11.79 -1.77 18.75
C GLY A 281 11.21 -3.04 19.35
N SER A 282 11.20 -3.04 20.70
CA SER A 282 10.60 -4.10 21.50
C SER A 282 9.07 -4.13 21.33
N VAL A 283 8.46 -5.24 21.73
CA VAL A 283 7.00 -5.36 21.83
C VAL A 283 6.39 -4.19 22.61
N ALA A 284 7.02 -3.77 23.72
CA ALA A 284 6.52 -2.67 24.55
C ALA A 284 6.56 -1.32 23.80
N THR A 285 7.68 -1.01 23.15
CA THR A 285 7.89 0.20 22.36
C THR A 285 6.90 0.27 21.20
N VAL A 286 6.76 -0.81 20.43
CA VAL A 286 5.85 -0.85 19.28
C VAL A 286 4.39 -0.78 19.74
N ALA A 287 4.00 -1.49 20.79
CA ALA A 287 2.65 -1.42 21.34
C ALA A 287 2.29 0.00 21.83
N ALA A 288 3.23 0.73 22.44
CA ALA A 288 3.01 2.12 22.85
C ALA A 288 2.73 3.03 21.63
N LYS A 289 3.51 2.90 20.55
CA LYS A 289 3.29 3.64 19.30
C LYS A 289 1.94 3.28 18.64
N MET A 290 1.59 1.99 18.65
CA MET A 290 0.31 1.53 18.08
C MET A 290 -0.89 2.09 18.86
N ARG A 291 -0.84 2.14 20.20
CA ARG A 291 -1.88 2.80 21.01
C ARG A 291 -2.00 4.28 20.65
N ARG A 292 -0.86 4.97 20.49
CA ARG A 292 -0.87 6.39 20.08
C ARG A 292 -1.50 6.58 18.69
N LEU A 293 -1.24 5.70 17.71
CA LEU A 293 -1.92 5.73 16.40
C LEU A 293 -3.43 5.55 16.56
N ARG A 294 -3.88 4.57 17.36
CA ARG A 294 -5.30 4.35 17.65
C ARG A 294 -5.94 5.61 18.26
N ASP A 295 -5.26 6.23 19.21
CA ASP A 295 -5.77 7.41 19.94
C ASP A 295 -5.83 8.65 19.02
N MET A 296 -4.99 8.75 17.99
CA MET A 296 -5.08 9.74 16.90
C MET A 296 -6.26 9.47 15.96
N GLY A 297 -6.90 8.31 16.03
CA GLY A 297 -8.01 7.93 15.17
C GLY A 297 -7.61 7.04 13.98
N VAL A 298 -6.38 6.56 13.90
CA VAL A 298 -5.99 5.54 12.92
C VAL A 298 -6.74 4.25 13.22
N ARG A 299 -7.29 3.62 12.17
CA ARG A 299 -8.05 2.35 12.27
C ARG A 299 -7.48 1.23 11.41
N HIS A 300 -6.49 1.51 10.59
CA HIS A 300 -5.84 0.51 9.74
C HIS A 300 -4.35 0.82 9.57
N VAL A 301 -3.50 -0.06 10.08
CA VAL A 301 -2.04 0.03 9.94
C VAL A 301 -1.53 -1.10 9.08
N ALA A 302 -0.79 -0.77 8.03
CA ALA A 302 -0.01 -1.75 7.28
C ALA A 302 1.45 -1.73 7.74
N THR A 303 1.99 -2.91 8.03
CA THR A 303 3.37 -3.08 8.46
C THR A 303 4.25 -3.40 7.25
N LEU A 304 5.29 -2.59 7.01
CA LEU A 304 6.31 -2.85 6.01
C LEU A 304 7.49 -3.51 6.73
N GLN A 305 7.60 -4.83 6.63
CA GLN A 305 8.57 -5.62 7.40
C GLN A 305 9.67 -6.25 6.54
N ASN A 306 9.44 -6.38 5.21
CA ASN A 306 10.44 -6.89 4.26
C ASN A 306 11.05 -5.72 3.50
N PHE A 307 12.22 -5.27 3.90
CA PHE A 307 12.97 -4.17 3.31
C PHE A 307 14.47 -4.42 3.39
N GLY A 308 15.24 -3.85 2.45
CA GLY A 308 16.69 -3.80 2.47
C GLY A 308 17.37 -5.18 2.50
N ALA A 309 16.75 -6.17 1.88
CA ALA A 309 17.20 -7.56 1.90
C ALA A 309 17.34 -8.18 3.30
N LEU A 310 16.57 -7.70 4.27
CA LEU A 310 16.51 -8.29 5.61
C LEU A 310 16.29 -9.81 5.52
N ALA A 311 16.99 -10.55 6.38
CA ALA A 311 16.91 -12.00 6.38
C ALA A 311 15.47 -12.51 6.56
N PRO A 312 14.98 -13.46 5.74
CA PRO A 312 13.60 -13.91 5.79
C PRO A 312 13.12 -14.34 7.18
N GLN A 313 14.01 -14.98 7.95
CA GLN A 313 13.73 -15.43 9.32
C GLN A 313 13.46 -14.27 10.28
N LEU A 314 14.16 -13.15 10.11
CA LEU A 314 13.94 -11.94 10.90
C LEU A 314 12.62 -11.27 10.54
N VAL A 315 12.28 -11.24 9.25
CA VAL A 315 10.97 -10.75 8.78
C VAL A 315 9.83 -11.59 9.38
N GLU A 316 9.91 -12.92 9.26
CA GLU A 316 8.89 -13.84 9.76
C GLU A 316 8.78 -13.80 11.29
N SER A 317 9.90 -13.69 12.01
CA SER A 317 9.91 -13.52 13.47
C SER A 317 9.26 -12.20 13.90
N SER A 318 9.59 -11.10 13.22
CA SER A 318 8.99 -9.79 13.49
C SER A 318 7.47 -9.79 13.21
N MET A 319 7.02 -10.40 12.12
CA MET A 319 5.60 -10.58 11.80
C MET A 319 4.87 -11.35 12.91
N THR A 320 5.49 -12.44 13.39
CA THR A 320 4.92 -13.28 14.46
C THR A 320 4.85 -12.52 15.79
N LEU A 321 5.94 -11.87 16.21
CA LEU A 321 5.95 -11.06 17.45
C LEU A 321 4.92 -9.92 17.40
N PHE A 322 4.77 -9.27 16.23
CA PHE A 322 3.77 -8.23 16.08
C PHE A 322 2.36 -8.79 16.25
N ALA A 323 2.05 -9.91 15.59
CA ALA A 323 0.73 -10.51 15.65
C ALA A 323 0.39 -11.08 17.03
N GLU A 324 1.31 -11.85 17.63
CA GLU A 324 1.04 -12.58 18.86
C GLU A 324 1.20 -11.74 20.13
N GLU A 325 2.08 -10.72 20.09
CA GLU A 325 2.40 -9.97 21.30
C GLU A 325 2.08 -8.47 21.23
N VAL A 326 2.03 -7.84 20.04
CA VAL A 326 1.67 -6.42 19.91
C VAL A 326 0.17 -6.25 19.71
N MET A 327 -0.43 -6.90 18.71
CA MET A 327 -1.86 -6.75 18.39
C MET A 327 -2.77 -6.92 19.62
N PRO A 328 -2.59 -7.96 20.48
CA PRO A 328 -3.47 -8.16 21.63
C PRO A 328 -3.37 -7.06 22.70
N LYS A 329 -2.29 -6.27 22.70
CA LYS A 329 -2.08 -5.18 23.67
C LYS A 329 -2.69 -3.84 23.25
N ILE A 330 -3.36 -3.80 22.09
CA ILE A 330 -3.90 -2.56 21.50
C ILE A 330 -5.42 -2.48 21.66
N SER A 331 -6.08 -3.59 21.88
CA SER A 331 -7.54 -3.69 22.09
C SER A 331 -8.06 -2.84 23.25
#